data_b53eec1fe6fed2a2281e29205b895a04
#
_entry.id   b53eec1fe6fed2a2281e29205b895a04
#
_cell.length_a   1.000
_cell.length_b   1.000
_cell.length_c   1.000
_cell.angle_alpha   90.00
_cell.angle_beta   90.00
_cell.angle_gamma   90.00
#
_symmetry.space_group_name_H-M   'P 1'
#
loop_
_entity.id
_entity.type
_entity.pdbx_description
1 polymer ?
#
loop_
_entity_poly.entity_id
_entity_poly.type
_entity_poly.pdbx_seq_one_letter_code
_entity_poly.pdbx_strand_id
1 'polypeptide(L)' 'MRCDPRSLQVEVELMGDPCLWRWEIRDASRNEVVADSWTRDWAAYESREEAYRVGRARLTAFQR' A
#
# COMPACT_ATOMS: atom_id res chain seq x y z
N MET A 1 3.42 -20.60 7.45
CA MET A 1 4.22 -20.15 6.30
C MET A 1 4.57 -18.69 6.48
N ARG A 2 5.83 -18.36 6.32
CA ARG A 2 6.27 -16.99 6.54
C ARG A 2 6.17 -16.15 5.29
N CYS A 3 5.77 -14.90 5.48
CA CYS A 3 5.80 -13.93 4.42
C CYS A 3 7.25 -13.46 4.22
N ASP A 4 7.75 -13.54 3.01
CA ASP A 4 9.09 -13.04 2.70
C ASP A 4 9.02 -11.52 2.61
N PRO A 5 9.72 -10.77 3.50
CA PRO A 5 9.65 -9.30 3.43
C PRO A 5 10.12 -8.73 2.10
N ARG A 6 10.96 -9.45 1.36
CA ARG A 6 11.40 -8.98 0.05
C ARG A 6 10.32 -9.07 -1.00
N SER A 7 9.28 -9.86 -0.74
CA SER A 7 8.15 -9.97 -1.67
C SER A 7 7.15 -8.86 -1.51
N LEU A 8 7.22 -8.09 -0.43
CA LEU A 8 6.26 -7.02 -0.18
C LEU A 8 6.62 -5.79 -1.00
N GLN A 9 5.63 -5.24 -1.66
CA GLN A 9 5.80 -4.08 -2.52
C GLN A 9 4.71 -3.06 -2.24
N VAL A 10 5.05 -1.79 -2.38
CA VAL A 10 4.08 -0.71 -2.29
C VAL A 10 3.65 -0.34 -3.71
N GLU A 11 2.36 -0.31 -3.93
CA GLU A 11 1.78 0.17 -5.18
C GLU A 11 0.81 1.28 -4.87
N VAL A 12 0.71 2.25 -5.77
CA VAL A 12 -0.24 3.34 -5.63
C VAL A 12 -1.21 3.30 -6.79
N GLU A 13 -2.45 3.65 -6.51
CA GLU A 13 -3.52 3.54 -7.48
C GLU A 13 -4.47 4.72 -7.36
N LEU A 14 -4.87 5.26 -8.50
CA LEU A 14 -5.87 6.30 -8.54
C LEU A 14 -7.25 5.66 -8.38
N MET A 15 -8.01 6.15 -7.42
CA MET A 15 -9.29 5.54 -7.11
C MET A 15 -10.39 5.90 -8.10
N GLY A 16 -10.29 7.09 -8.69
CA GLY A 16 -11.27 7.53 -9.66
C GLY A 16 -12.44 8.29 -9.06
N ASP A 17 -13.10 7.75 -8.06
CA ASP A 17 -14.21 8.41 -7.39
C ASP A 17 -14.20 8.02 -5.91
N PRO A 18 -13.71 8.87 -5.02
CA PRO A 18 -13.16 10.19 -5.32
C PRO A 18 -11.86 10.12 -6.10
N CYS A 19 -11.48 11.22 -6.72
CA CYS A 19 -10.27 11.28 -7.54
C CYS A 19 -9.05 11.51 -6.65
N LEU A 20 -8.72 10.47 -5.89
CA LEU A 20 -7.64 10.49 -4.92
C LEU A 20 -6.80 9.22 -5.08
N TRP A 21 -5.59 9.26 -4.57
CA TRP A 21 -4.66 8.14 -4.65
C TRP A 21 -4.68 7.32 -3.37
N ARG A 22 -4.53 6.02 -3.51
CA ARG A 22 -4.36 5.13 -2.37
C ARG A 22 -3.09 4.30 -2.57
N TRP A 23 -2.55 3.81 -1.46
CA TRP A 23 -1.45 2.85 -1.54
C TRP A 23 -1.96 1.48 -1.12
N GLU A 24 -1.30 0.47 -1.64
CA GLU A 24 -1.52 -0.89 -1.14
C GLU A 24 -0.17 -1.58 -1.01
N ILE A 25 -0.11 -2.49 -0.04
CA ILE A 25 1.05 -3.35 0.15
C ILE A 25 0.66 -4.71 -0.37
N ARG A 26 1.40 -5.17 -1.36
CA ARG A 26 1.11 -6.42 -2.05
C ARG A 26 2.23 -7.41 -1.83
N ASP A 27 1.89 -8.65 -1.57
CA ASP A 27 2.85 -9.75 -1.47
C ASP A 27 2.97 -10.37 -2.86
N ALA A 28 4.09 -10.10 -3.53
CA ALA A 28 4.29 -10.55 -4.90
C ALA A 28 4.41 -12.07 -4.99
N SER A 29 4.94 -12.71 -3.96
CA SER A 29 5.10 -14.16 -3.98
C SER A 29 3.77 -14.88 -3.87
N ARG A 30 2.78 -14.28 -3.24
CA ARG A 30 1.44 -14.84 -3.08
C ARG A 30 0.40 -14.15 -3.95
N ASN A 31 0.80 -13.09 -4.61
CA ASN A 31 -0.06 -12.30 -5.48
C ASN A 31 -1.33 -11.85 -4.77
N GLU A 32 -1.17 -11.31 -3.57
CA GLU A 32 -2.33 -10.83 -2.82
C GLU A 32 -2.01 -9.54 -2.09
N VAL A 33 -3.04 -8.73 -1.87
CA VAL A 33 -2.93 -7.48 -1.15
C VAL A 33 -3.04 -7.78 0.35
N VAL A 34 -2.03 -7.37 1.12
CA VAL A 34 -2.02 -7.61 2.55
C VAL A 34 -2.49 -6.41 3.35
N ALA A 35 -2.44 -5.21 2.76
CA ALA A 35 -2.95 -4.00 3.42
C ALA A 35 -3.14 -2.91 2.38
N ASP A 36 -4.06 -2.00 2.62
CA ASP A 36 -4.17 -0.80 1.80
C ASP A 36 -4.70 0.36 2.64
N SER A 37 -4.52 1.58 2.14
CA SER A 37 -4.85 2.77 2.90
C SER A 37 -6.35 3.00 2.99
N TRP A 38 -7.10 2.57 2.00
CA TRP A 38 -8.54 2.86 1.95
C TRP A 38 -9.32 2.01 2.92
N THR A 39 -9.08 0.70 2.92
CA THR A 39 -9.86 -0.19 3.78
C THR A 39 -9.33 -0.23 5.21
N ARG A 40 -8.03 -0.01 5.40
CA ARG A 40 -7.43 -0.12 6.73
C ARG A 40 -7.45 1.19 7.49
N ASP A 41 -7.07 2.28 6.83
CA ASP A 41 -6.89 3.58 7.49
C ASP A 41 -7.92 4.62 7.05
N TRP A 42 -8.78 4.29 6.11
CA TRP A 42 -9.73 5.23 5.51
C TRP A 42 -9.01 6.46 4.96
N ALA A 43 -7.81 6.26 4.43
CA ALA A 43 -6.96 7.35 4.00
C ALA A 43 -6.77 7.32 2.49
N ALA A 44 -6.84 8.49 1.89
CA ALA A 44 -6.53 8.69 0.49
C ALA A 44 -5.79 10.03 0.36
N TYR A 45 -5.06 10.21 -0.72
CA TYR A 45 -4.09 11.29 -0.84
C TYR A 45 -4.29 12.02 -2.15
N GLU A 46 -3.95 13.31 -2.14
CA GLU A 46 -4.14 14.14 -3.33
C GLU A 46 -3.07 13.90 -4.38
N SER A 47 -1.92 13.36 -4.00
CA SER A 47 -0.85 13.12 -4.95
C SER A 47 -0.35 11.69 -4.85
N ARG A 48 0.14 11.21 -5.99
CA ARG A 48 0.73 9.89 -6.08
C ARG A 48 1.95 9.77 -5.17
N GLU A 49 2.78 10.81 -5.14
CA GLU A 49 3.99 10.81 -4.34
C GLU A 49 3.69 10.71 -2.85
N GLU A 50 2.67 11.42 -2.41
CA GLU A 50 2.28 11.37 -1.01
C GLU A 50 1.77 9.99 -0.63
N ALA A 51 0.93 9.40 -1.45
CA ALA A 51 0.43 8.05 -1.22
C ALA A 51 1.58 7.05 -1.16
N TYR A 52 2.52 7.16 -2.08
CA TYR A 52 3.66 6.27 -2.12
C TYR A 52 4.54 6.41 -0.88
N ARG A 53 4.79 7.64 -0.46
CA ARG A 53 5.62 7.90 0.72
C ARG A 53 5.01 7.30 1.97
N VAL A 54 3.70 7.48 2.16
CA VAL A 54 3.02 6.91 3.31
C VAL A 54 2.99 5.39 3.23
N GLY A 55 2.77 4.86 2.04
CA GLY A 55 2.80 3.41 1.84
C GLY A 55 4.15 2.81 2.17
N ARG A 56 5.23 3.49 1.78
CA ARG A 56 6.58 3.03 2.11
C ARG A 56 6.82 3.02 3.62
N ALA A 57 6.33 4.04 4.32
CA ALA A 57 6.45 4.08 5.77
C ALA A 57 5.70 2.92 6.42
N ARG A 58 4.51 2.61 5.90
CA ARG A 58 3.75 1.47 6.39
C ARG A 58 4.43 0.14 6.09
N LEU A 59 5.04 0.04 4.92
CA LEU A 59 5.78 -1.17 4.56
C LEU A 59 6.92 -1.43 5.55
N THR A 60 7.65 -0.39 5.91
CA THR A 60 8.73 -0.50 6.88
C THR A 60 8.20 -1.00 8.22
N ALA A 61 7.06 -0.49 8.67
CA ALA A 61 6.44 -0.95 9.91
C ALA A 61 6.00 -2.41 9.81
N PHE A 62 5.54 -2.81 8.63
CA PHE A 62 5.11 -4.18 8.39
C PHE A 62 6.25 -5.18 8.48
N GLN A 63 7.45 -4.74 8.13
CA GLN A 63 8.62 -5.63 8.07
C GLN A 63 9.31 -5.78 9.42
N ARG A 64 8.86 -5.13 10.45
CA ARG A 64 9.45 -5.25 11.78
C ARG A 64 8.93 -6.44 12.56
#